data_4c593a37b613028b34bdbeef1290296f
#
_entry.id   4c593a37b613028b34bdbeef1290296f
#
_cell.length_a   1.000
_cell.length_b   1.000
_cell.length_c   1.000
_cell.angle_alpha   90.00
_cell.angle_beta   90.00
_cell.angle_gamma   90.00
#
_symmetry.space_group_name_H-M   'P 1'
#
loop_
_entity.id
_entity.type
_entity.pdbx_description
1 polymer ?
#
loop_
_entity_poly.entity_id
_entity_poly.type
_entity_poly.pdbx_seq_one_letter_code
_entity_poly.pdbx_strand_id
1 'polypeptide(L)'
;MSKIFISYAWEDDVKIWVKEFADKLKSDGIDVHLDQYDLTLGDRLPKFMEEQITSADYVLIICTPKYKIKADRRTGGVGYEGHIISGELMNLSNERKFIPVKRKGTLENAIPTFLSGKLGVDLSEGNNQYEINYQDLVTTILGKNNKSIAQIKTNPSENTFSNSSNENEPIHILGVITDQVTIPTMDGTRGCALYKIPFRLSRKPSSSWSEFFLQS
;
A
#
# COMPACT_ATOMS: atom_id res chain seq x y z
N MET A 1 1.62 -6.07 -21.12
CA MET A 1 1.06 -4.83 -20.58
C MET A 1 0.21 -5.23 -19.40
N SER A 2 0.43 -4.70 -18.22
CA SER A 2 -0.35 -5.08 -17.04
C SER A 2 -1.77 -4.52 -17.17
N LYS A 3 -2.76 -5.38 -16.98
CA LYS A 3 -4.18 -5.04 -17.02
C LYS A 3 -4.64 -4.70 -15.62
N ILE A 4 -5.24 -3.54 -15.43
CA ILE A 4 -5.82 -3.13 -14.15
C ILE A 4 -7.31 -2.79 -14.28
N PHE A 5 -8.03 -3.03 -13.20
CA PHE A 5 -9.41 -2.59 -13.03
C PHE A 5 -9.50 -1.61 -11.86
N ILE A 6 -10.27 -0.53 -12.02
CA ILE A 6 -10.49 0.48 -10.97
C ILE A 6 -11.90 0.37 -10.43
N SER A 7 -12.00 0.08 -9.12
CA SER A 7 -13.27 0.05 -8.38
C SER A 7 -13.36 1.28 -7.46
N TYR A 8 -14.47 2.01 -7.52
CA TYR A 8 -14.69 3.23 -6.74
C TYR A 8 -16.17 3.44 -6.40
N ALA A 9 -16.45 4.24 -5.38
CA ALA A 9 -17.82 4.66 -5.08
C ALA A 9 -18.20 5.83 -5.98
N TRP A 10 -19.40 5.80 -6.54
CA TRP A 10 -19.91 6.90 -7.36
C TRP A 10 -20.18 8.12 -6.49
N GLU A 11 -19.20 9.01 -6.46
CA GLU A 11 -19.18 10.34 -5.88
C GLU A 11 -18.70 11.29 -6.99
N ASP A 12 -19.39 12.40 -7.22
CA ASP A 12 -19.18 13.23 -8.41
C ASP A 12 -17.71 13.70 -8.55
N ASP A 13 -17.13 14.17 -7.46
CA ASP A 13 -15.73 14.63 -7.43
C ASP A 13 -14.73 13.47 -7.52
N VAL A 14 -15.04 12.32 -6.91
CA VAL A 14 -14.22 11.10 -7.04
C VAL A 14 -14.28 10.56 -8.46
N LYS A 15 -15.45 10.60 -9.09
CA LYS A 15 -15.63 10.16 -10.47
C LYS A 15 -14.79 10.94 -11.47
N ILE A 16 -14.71 12.26 -11.30
CA ILE A 16 -13.85 13.13 -12.13
C ILE A 16 -12.38 12.76 -11.92
N TRP A 17 -11.93 12.72 -10.66
CA TRP A 17 -10.56 12.37 -10.34
C TRP A 17 -10.16 10.96 -10.81
N VAL A 18 -11.03 9.97 -10.67
CA VAL A 18 -10.77 8.59 -11.13
C VAL A 18 -10.53 8.55 -12.63
N LYS A 19 -11.25 9.34 -13.40
CA LYS A 19 -11.04 9.44 -14.85
C LYS A 19 -9.67 10.02 -15.18
N GLU A 20 -9.28 11.13 -14.55
CA GLU A 20 -7.97 11.76 -14.73
C GLU A 20 -6.83 10.81 -14.28
N PHE A 21 -7.02 10.11 -13.18
CA PHE A 21 -6.09 9.12 -12.67
C PHE A 21 -5.92 7.93 -13.63
N ALA A 22 -7.03 7.43 -14.20
CA ALA A 22 -7.01 6.37 -15.19
C ALA A 22 -6.31 6.81 -16.49
N ASP A 23 -6.55 8.04 -16.96
CA ASP A 23 -5.88 8.61 -18.13
C ASP A 23 -4.36 8.75 -17.88
N LYS A 24 -3.95 9.16 -16.69
CA LYS A 24 -2.53 9.24 -16.28
C LYS A 24 -1.88 7.84 -16.29
N LEU A 25 -2.53 6.83 -15.71
CA LEU A 25 -2.03 5.45 -15.72
C LEU A 25 -1.92 4.88 -17.14
N LYS A 26 -2.86 5.19 -18.03
CA LYS A 26 -2.79 4.82 -19.45
C LYS A 26 -1.58 5.47 -20.14
N SER A 27 -1.29 6.74 -19.85
CA SER A 27 -0.12 7.42 -20.41
C SER A 27 1.20 6.81 -19.93
N ASP A 28 1.22 6.19 -18.76
CA ASP A 28 2.37 5.46 -18.21
C ASP A 28 2.48 4.01 -18.74
N GLY A 29 1.61 3.62 -19.68
CA GLY A 29 1.69 2.34 -20.38
C GLY A 29 0.96 1.20 -19.67
N ILE A 30 -0.02 1.49 -18.83
CA ILE A 30 -0.86 0.50 -18.13
C ILE A 30 -2.19 0.34 -18.88
N ASP A 31 -2.67 -0.90 -19.04
CA ASP A 31 -3.97 -1.20 -19.60
C ASP A 31 -5.06 -1.04 -18.53
N VAL A 32 -5.79 0.08 -18.58
CA VAL A 32 -6.74 0.47 -17.55
C VAL A 32 -8.17 0.24 -17.98
N HIS A 33 -8.88 -0.57 -17.20
CA HIS A 33 -10.32 -0.80 -17.31
C HIS A 33 -11.09 -0.01 -16.24
N LEU A 34 -12.11 0.67 -16.70
CA LEU A 34 -12.95 1.54 -15.88
C LEU A 34 -14.40 1.50 -16.42
N ASP A 35 -15.36 1.50 -15.52
CA ASP A 35 -16.79 1.56 -15.89
C ASP A 35 -17.14 2.69 -16.86
N GLN A 36 -16.52 3.86 -16.66
CA GLN A 36 -16.75 5.04 -17.50
C GLN A 36 -16.27 4.87 -18.95
N TYR A 37 -15.40 3.88 -19.22
CA TYR A 37 -14.91 3.58 -20.56
C TYR A 37 -15.57 2.36 -21.18
N ASP A 38 -15.81 1.32 -20.37
CA ASP A 38 -16.07 -0.02 -20.85
C ASP A 38 -17.56 -0.42 -20.75
N LEU A 39 -18.36 0.31 -19.93
CA LEU A 39 -19.80 0.04 -19.82
C LEU A 39 -20.62 0.83 -20.85
N THR A 40 -21.55 0.13 -21.49
CA THR A 40 -22.53 0.69 -22.41
C THR A 40 -23.95 0.47 -21.92
N LEU A 41 -24.90 1.22 -22.50
CA LEU A 41 -26.32 1.05 -22.17
C LEU A 41 -26.78 -0.37 -22.49
N GLY A 42 -27.36 -1.04 -21.51
CA GLY A 42 -27.84 -2.43 -21.63
C GLY A 42 -26.91 -3.46 -20.98
N ASP A 43 -25.68 -3.08 -20.61
CA ASP A 43 -24.75 -3.97 -19.93
C ASP A 43 -25.20 -4.28 -18.50
N ARG A 44 -24.88 -5.49 -18.04
CA ARG A 44 -25.12 -5.91 -16.67
C ARG A 44 -23.90 -5.61 -15.82
N LEU A 45 -24.01 -4.59 -14.98
CA LEU A 45 -22.94 -4.16 -14.09
C LEU A 45 -22.32 -5.29 -13.24
N PRO A 46 -23.07 -6.19 -12.59
CA PRO A 46 -22.47 -7.28 -11.81
C PRO A 46 -21.60 -8.20 -12.67
N LYS A 47 -22.05 -8.56 -13.87
CA LYS A 47 -21.30 -9.40 -14.79
C LYS A 47 -20.00 -8.72 -15.23
N PHE A 48 -20.07 -7.45 -15.59
CA PHE A 48 -18.90 -6.65 -15.91
C PHE A 48 -17.87 -6.66 -14.77
N MET A 49 -18.31 -6.44 -13.53
CA MET A 49 -17.46 -6.44 -12.36
C MET A 49 -16.73 -7.79 -12.17
N GLU A 50 -17.47 -8.90 -12.27
CA GLU A 50 -16.88 -10.24 -12.13
C GLU A 50 -15.84 -10.53 -13.22
N GLU A 51 -16.15 -10.17 -14.47
CA GLU A 51 -15.24 -10.33 -15.61
C GLU A 51 -13.98 -9.50 -15.44
N GLN A 52 -14.10 -8.22 -15.04
CA GLN A 52 -12.95 -7.36 -14.83
C GLN A 52 -12.11 -7.80 -13.63
N ILE A 53 -12.73 -8.16 -12.51
CA ILE A 53 -12.00 -8.68 -11.34
C ILE A 53 -11.25 -9.96 -11.71
N THR A 54 -11.86 -10.86 -12.49
CA THR A 54 -11.22 -12.12 -12.87
C THR A 54 -10.04 -11.90 -13.82
N SER A 55 -10.20 -11.06 -14.83
CA SER A 55 -9.24 -10.87 -15.91
C SER A 55 -8.11 -9.90 -15.61
N ALA A 56 -8.26 -8.99 -14.64
CA ALA A 56 -7.25 -8.01 -14.28
C ALA A 56 -6.05 -8.66 -13.54
N ASP A 57 -4.85 -8.14 -13.77
CA ASP A 57 -3.66 -8.46 -12.99
C ASP A 57 -3.71 -7.76 -11.61
N TYR A 58 -4.21 -6.51 -11.59
CA TYR A 58 -4.43 -5.74 -10.37
C TYR A 58 -5.80 -5.09 -10.35
N VAL A 59 -6.34 -4.94 -9.15
CA VAL A 59 -7.59 -4.22 -8.89
C VAL A 59 -7.29 -3.09 -7.92
N LEU A 60 -7.44 -1.85 -8.39
CA LEU A 60 -7.27 -0.66 -7.57
C LEU A 60 -8.59 -0.31 -6.90
N ILE A 61 -8.62 -0.31 -5.58
CA ILE A 61 -9.82 0.02 -4.80
C ILE A 61 -9.67 1.44 -4.28
N ILE A 62 -10.45 2.37 -4.83
CA ILE A 62 -10.41 3.78 -4.44
C ILE A 62 -11.19 3.96 -3.13
N CYS A 63 -10.45 4.05 -2.05
CA CYS A 63 -10.97 4.09 -0.70
C CYS A 63 -11.40 5.50 -0.31
N THR A 64 -12.69 5.62 0.04
CA THR A 64 -13.33 6.81 0.59
C THR A 64 -14.26 6.37 1.73
N PRO A 65 -14.70 7.28 2.61
CA PRO A 65 -15.70 6.95 3.63
C PRO A 65 -16.97 6.32 3.04
N LYS A 66 -17.42 6.82 1.90
CA LYS A 66 -18.61 6.28 1.21
C LYS A 66 -18.36 4.88 0.66
N TYR A 67 -17.16 4.63 0.09
CA TYR A 67 -16.79 3.29 -0.36
C TYR A 67 -16.79 2.30 0.80
N LYS A 68 -16.13 2.65 1.92
CA LYS A 68 -16.10 1.82 3.13
C LYS A 68 -17.49 1.47 3.63
N ILE A 69 -18.36 2.47 3.81
CA ILE A 69 -19.73 2.25 4.30
C ILE A 69 -20.48 1.26 3.40
N LYS A 70 -20.37 1.41 2.08
CA LYS A 70 -21.03 0.52 1.12
C LYS A 70 -20.42 -0.89 1.14
N ALA A 71 -19.10 -1.00 1.20
CA ALA A 71 -18.40 -2.26 1.21
C ALA A 71 -18.66 -3.07 2.48
N ASP A 72 -18.60 -2.43 3.64
CA ASP A 72 -18.80 -3.07 4.94
C ASP A 72 -20.27 -3.49 5.18
N ARG A 73 -21.25 -2.79 4.62
CA ARG A 73 -22.68 -3.17 4.67
C ARG A 73 -23.01 -4.42 3.86
N ARG A 74 -22.15 -4.84 2.94
CA ARG A 74 -22.34 -6.03 2.08
C ARG A 74 -22.03 -7.37 2.74
N THR A 75 -21.63 -7.41 3.97
CA THR A 75 -21.35 -8.63 4.75
C THR A 75 -22.59 -9.52 4.98
N GLY A 76 -23.63 -9.43 4.14
CA GLY A 76 -24.87 -10.18 4.27
C GLY A 76 -25.56 -10.57 2.96
N GLY A 77 -24.88 -10.50 1.81
CA GLY A 77 -25.39 -11.07 0.54
C GLY A 77 -26.55 -10.31 -0.13
N VAL A 78 -26.87 -9.09 0.28
CA VAL A 78 -27.99 -8.32 -0.29
C VAL A 78 -27.48 -7.19 -1.20
N GLY A 79 -27.73 -7.35 -2.51
CA GLY A 79 -27.79 -6.26 -3.50
C GLY A 79 -26.45 -5.84 -4.10
N TYR A 80 -26.30 -6.09 -5.39
CA TYR A 80 -25.27 -5.50 -6.23
C TYR A 80 -25.55 -4.00 -6.43
N GLU A 81 -25.24 -3.18 -5.44
CA GLU A 81 -25.27 -1.73 -5.59
C GLU A 81 -23.90 -1.22 -6.07
N GLY A 82 -23.76 -1.07 -7.37
CA GLY A 82 -22.64 -0.36 -7.97
C GLY A 82 -21.29 -1.11 -7.96
N HIS A 83 -20.25 -0.45 -8.37
CA HIS A 83 -18.87 -0.91 -8.58
C HIS A 83 -18.07 -1.22 -7.31
N ILE A 84 -18.71 -1.70 -6.25
CA ILE A 84 -18.11 -1.95 -4.95
C ILE A 84 -17.73 -3.43 -4.82
N ILE A 85 -16.47 -3.69 -4.53
CA ILE A 85 -15.95 -5.02 -4.24
C ILE A 85 -16.24 -5.36 -2.77
N SER A 86 -16.75 -6.55 -2.55
CA SER A 86 -16.95 -7.11 -1.20
C SER A 86 -15.83 -8.09 -0.84
N GLY A 87 -15.70 -8.41 0.44
CA GLY A 87 -14.77 -9.43 0.90
C GLY A 87 -15.02 -10.80 0.27
N GLU A 88 -16.26 -11.13 -0.07
CA GLU A 88 -16.62 -12.38 -0.75
C GLU A 88 -16.03 -12.46 -2.16
N LEU A 89 -16.14 -11.38 -2.95
CA LEU A 89 -15.51 -11.30 -4.28
C LEU A 89 -13.98 -11.35 -4.19
N MET A 90 -13.40 -10.77 -3.15
CA MET A 90 -11.96 -10.80 -2.93
C MET A 90 -11.46 -12.22 -2.62
N ASN A 91 -12.21 -12.99 -1.81
CA ASN A 91 -11.86 -14.37 -1.46
C ASN A 91 -11.88 -15.34 -2.64
N LEU A 92 -12.60 -15.01 -3.71
CA LEU A 92 -12.64 -15.80 -4.94
C LEU A 92 -11.41 -15.59 -5.84
N SER A 93 -10.53 -14.69 -5.48
CA SER A 93 -9.39 -14.26 -6.31
C SER A 93 -8.09 -14.19 -5.51
N ASN A 94 -6.96 -14.05 -6.22
CA ASN A 94 -5.67 -13.81 -5.58
C ASN A 94 -5.69 -12.47 -4.80
N GLU A 95 -5.59 -12.54 -3.48
CA GLU A 95 -5.60 -11.36 -2.61
C GLU A 95 -4.57 -10.29 -2.96
N ARG A 96 -3.40 -10.69 -3.49
CA ARG A 96 -2.31 -9.74 -3.80
C ARG A 96 -2.66 -8.76 -4.91
N LYS A 97 -3.62 -9.09 -5.75
CA LYS A 97 -4.02 -8.19 -6.83
C LYS A 97 -4.83 -6.98 -6.36
N PHE A 98 -5.40 -7.01 -5.15
CA PHE A 98 -6.22 -5.91 -4.63
C PHE A 98 -5.35 -4.89 -3.89
N ILE A 99 -5.24 -3.68 -4.44
CA ILE A 99 -4.42 -2.59 -3.91
C ILE A 99 -5.34 -1.48 -3.41
N PRO A 100 -5.36 -1.18 -2.10
CA PRO A 100 -6.08 -0.02 -1.57
C PRO A 100 -5.41 1.29 -2.01
N VAL A 101 -6.20 2.20 -2.55
CA VAL A 101 -5.80 3.56 -2.90
C VAL A 101 -6.64 4.53 -2.08
N LYS A 102 -6.09 5.09 -1.01
CA LYS A 102 -6.81 6.07 -0.20
C LYS A 102 -6.90 7.41 -0.94
N ARG A 103 -8.12 7.88 -1.21
CA ARG A 103 -8.38 9.17 -1.85
C ARG A 103 -8.92 10.22 -0.90
N LYS A 104 -9.78 9.82 0.04
CA LYS A 104 -10.41 10.70 1.03
C LYS A 104 -10.49 10.05 2.40
N GLY A 105 -10.58 10.87 3.42
CA GLY A 105 -10.75 10.42 4.79
C GLY A 105 -9.46 9.92 5.45
N THR A 106 -9.61 9.30 6.61
CA THR A 106 -8.53 8.68 7.38
C THR A 106 -8.41 7.20 7.04
N LEU A 107 -7.34 6.55 7.46
CA LEU A 107 -7.20 5.09 7.30
C LEU A 107 -8.37 4.35 7.95
N GLU A 108 -8.81 4.81 9.11
CA GLU A 108 -9.88 4.18 9.89
C GLU A 108 -11.25 4.29 9.19
N ASN A 109 -11.61 5.47 8.65
CA ASN A 109 -12.93 5.72 8.09
C ASN A 109 -13.06 5.49 6.58
N ALA A 110 -11.93 5.31 5.86
CA ALA A 110 -11.94 5.15 4.41
C ALA A 110 -11.59 3.74 3.93
N ILE A 111 -10.75 3.00 4.67
CA ILE A 111 -10.35 1.65 4.27
C ILE A 111 -11.44 0.64 4.69
N PRO A 112 -12.05 -0.11 3.75
CA PRO A 112 -12.99 -1.19 4.07
C PRO A 112 -12.40 -2.23 5.02
N THR A 113 -13.23 -2.82 5.86
CA THR A 113 -12.80 -3.78 6.89
C THR A 113 -12.06 -4.98 6.28
N PHE A 114 -12.49 -5.48 5.13
CA PHE A 114 -11.84 -6.61 4.44
C PHE A 114 -10.46 -6.27 3.84
N LEU A 115 -10.10 -4.99 3.72
CA LEU A 115 -8.77 -4.51 3.29
C LEU A 115 -7.89 -4.11 4.47
N SER A 116 -8.37 -4.25 5.70
CA SER A 116 -7.60 -3.90 6.90
C SER A 116 -6.30 -4.71 6.95
N GLY A 117 -5.20 -4.03 7.21
CA GLY A 117 -3.86 -4.64 7.23
C GLY A 117 -3.20 -4.81 5.86
N LYS A 118 -3.89 -4.50 4.74
CA LYS A 118 -3.25 -4.48 3.42
C LYS A 118 -2.41 -3.22 3.23
N LEU A 119 -1.25 -3.40 2.64
CA LEU A 119 -0.43 -2.28 2.18
C LEU A 119 -1.10 -1.61 0.98
N GLY A 120 -1.30 -0.32 1.04
CA GLY A 120 -1.89 0.51 -0.01
C GLY A 120 -1.13 1.81 -0.19
N VAL A 121 -1.64 2.67 -1.05
CA VAL A 121 -1.07 4.00 -1.32
C VAL A 121 -2.03 5.11 -0.90
N ASP A 122 -1.48 6.22 -0.44
CA ASP A 122 -2.24 7.42 -0.08
C ASP A 122 -2.15 8.47 -1.19
N LEU A 123 -3.19 8.57 -1.98
CA LEU A 123 -3.36 9.56 -3.03
C LEU A 123 -4.43 10.61 -2.66
N SER A 124 -4.50 10.96 -1.37
CA SER A 124 -5.39 12.01 -0.87
C SER A 124 -4.96 13.38 -1.38
N GLU A 125 -5.94 14.26 -1.53
CA GLU A 125 -5.69 15.66 -1.87
C GLU A 125 -4.86 16.33 -0.77
N GLY A 126 -3.87 17.14 -1.18
CA GLY A 126 -2.95 17.79 -0.25
C GLY A 126 -1.88 16.89 0.37
N ASN A 127 -1.79 15.63 0.00
CA ASN A 127 -0.71 14.76 0.44
C ASN A 127 0.62 15.17 -0.23
N ASN A 128 1.58 15.62 0.56
CA ASN A 128 2.90 16.06 0.08
C ASN A 128 3.70 14.93 -0.60
N GLN A 129 3.33 13.67 -0.39
CA GLN A 129 3.97 12.50 -1.00
C GLN A 129 3.15 11.89 -2.14
N TYR A 130 2.14 12.61 -2.64
CA TYR A 130 1.23 12.11 -3.68
C TYR A 130 2.00 11.53 -4.87
N GLU A 131 2.94 12.27 -5.43
CA GLU A 131 3.67 11.85 -6.64
C GLU A 131 4.61 10.66 -6.36
N ILE A 132 5.24 10.61 -5.19
CA ILE A 132 6.08 9.47 -4.77
C ILE A 132 5.20 8.22 -4.66
N ASN A 133 4.07 8.31 -3.98
CA ASN A 133 3.13 7.21 -3.81
C ASN A 133 2.54 6.75 -5.15
N TYR A 134 2.28 7.70 -6.07
CA TYR A 134 1.85 7.38 -7.42
C TYR A 134 2.92 6.60 -8.20
N GLN A 135 4.18 7.02 -8.16
CA GLN A 135 5.28 6.35 -8.82
C GLN A 135 5.53 4.94 -8.24
N ASP A 136 5.39 4.76 -6.94
CA ASP A 136 5.48 3.45 -6.28
C ASP A 136 4.36 2.51 -6.77
N LEU A 137 3.16 3.03 -6.94
CA LEU A 137 2.03 2.28 -7.49
C LEU A 137 2.30 1.85 -8.94
N VAL A 138 2.71 2.78 -9.81
CA VAL A 138 3.04 2.52 -11.21
C VAL A 138 4.16 1.48 -11.32
N THR A 139 5.21 1.63 -10.53
CA THR A 139 6.36 0.70 -10.48
C THR A 139 5.92 -0.71 -10.06
N THR A 140 5.01 -0.79 -9.09
CA THR A 140 4.43 -2.07 -8.63
C THR A 140 3.62 -2.74 -9.72
N ILE A 141 2.74 -1.99 -10.40
CA ILE A 141 1.87 -2.51 -11.47
C ILE A 141 2.69 -2.99 -12.68
N LEU A 142 3.70 -2.23 -13.07
CA LEU A 142 4.56 -2.59 -14.22
C LEU A 142 5.55 -3.73 -13.91
N GLY A 143 5.56 -4.25 -12.69
CA GLY A 143 6.51 -5.29 -12.28
C GLY A 143 7.97 -4.80 -12.30
N LYS A 144 8.19 -3.48 -12.40
CA LYS A 144 9.49 -2.84 -12.34
C LYS A 144 9.94 -2.68 -10.89
N ASN A 145 9.53 -3.58 -10.00
CA ASN A 145 10.03 -3.64 -8.63
C ASN A 145 11.53 -4.00 -8.64
N ASN A 146 12.32 -3.20 -9.31
CA ASN A 146 13.60 -2.87 -8.78
C ASN A 146 13.29 -2.13 -7.46
N LYS A 147 13.20 -2.84 -6.34
CA LYS A 147 13.86 -2.35 -5.16
C LYS A 147 15.32 -2.20 -5.58
N SER A 148 15.61 -1.14 -6.30
CA SER A 148 16.89 -0.49 -6.27
C SER A 148 17.03 -0.09 -4.81
N ILE A 149 17.53 -1.03 -4.01
CA ILE A 149 18.59 -0.69 -3.10
C ILE A 149 19.42 0.22 -3.95
N ALA A 150 19.37 1.54 -3.64
CA ALA A 150 20.32 2.46 -4.20
C ALA A 150 21.67 1.76 -4.02
N GLN A 151 22.21 1.23 -5.11
CA GLN A 151 23.59 0.86 -5.15
C GLN A 151 24.29 2.19 -4.98
N ILE A 152 24.54 2.52 -3.72
CA ILE A 152 25.67 3.38 -3.40
C ILE A 152 26.82 2.68 -4.11
N LYS A 153 27.21 3.25 -5.25
CA LYS A 153 28.46 2.92 -5.91
C LYS A 153 29.52 3.25 -4.86
N THR A 154 29.84 2.30 -4.02
CA THR A 154 31.06 2.32 -3.23
C THR A 154 32.15 2.06 -4.24
N ASN A 155 32.74 3.12 -4.76
CA ASN A 155 34.11 3.03 -5.21
C ASN A 155 34.91 2.45 -4.04
N PRO A 156 35.73 1.40 -4.26
CA PRO A 156 36.58 0.89 -3.22
C PRO A 156 37.79 1.84 -3.12
N SER A 157 37.70 2.84 -2.27
CA SER A 157 38.82 3.66 -1.83
C SER A 157 38.54 4.18 -0.43
N GLU A 158 39.25 3.56 0.47
CA GLU A 158 39.71 4.10 1.76
C GLU A 158 38.68 4.49 2.81
N ASN A 159 38.55 3.55 3.78
CA ASN A 159 38.14 3.78 5.15
C ASN A 159 38.96 4.91 5.78
N THR A 160 38.33 6.01 6.07
CA THR A 160 38.68 6.88 7.18
C THR A 160 37.42 7.27 7.91
N PHE A 161 37.17 6.58 9.02
CA PHE A 161 36.17 6.99 10.02
C PHE A 161 36.67 8.28 10.66
N SER A 162 36.18 9.41 10.19
CA SER A 162 36.30 10.65 10.96
C SER A 162 35.19 10.66 12.01
N ASN A 163 35.56 10.40 13.26
CA ASN A 163 34.79 10.67 14.45
C ASN A 163 34.56 12.17 14.59
N SER A 164 33.43 12.66 14.10
CA SER A 164 32.87 13.95 14.54
C SER A 164 31.56 13.65 15.25
N SER A 165 31.67 13.57 16.58
CA SER A 165 30.54 13.44 17.50
C SER A 165 29.82 14.79 17.64
N ASN A 166 28.82 15.02 16.80
CA ASN A 166 27.79 16.00 17.09
C ASN A 166 26.66 15.29 17.85
N GLU A 167 26.66 15.39 19.19
CA GLU A 167 25.68 14.74 20.07
C GLU A 167 24.24 15.26 19.92
N ASN A 168 24.02 16.36 19.20
CA ASN A 168 22.73 17.02 19.06
C ASN A 168 21.93 16.67 17.80
N GLU A 169 22.43 15.81 16.92
CA GLU A 169 21.63 15.39 15.77
C GLU A 169 20.67 14.25 16.15
N PRO A 170 19.43 14.24 15.64
CA PRO A 170 18.49 13.16 15.89
C PRO A 170 19.02 11.81 15.34
N ILE A 171 18.73 10.73 16.07
CA ILE A 171 19.05 9.38 15.61
C ILE A 171 17.91 8.92 14.69
N HIS A 172 18.25 8.53 13.46
CA HIS A 172 17.30 8.01 12.47
C HIS A 172 17.45 6.50 12.34
N ILE A 173 16.33 5.80 12.16
CA ILE A 173 16.31 4.39 11.80
C ILE A 173 16.54 4.29 10.29
N LEU A 174 17.62 3.63 9.87
CA LEU A 174 18.00 3.46 8.47
C LEU A 174 17.40 2.21 7.83
N GLY A 175 16.95 1.25 8.64
CA GLY A 175 16.33 0.01 8.17
C GLY A 175 16.42 -1.11 9.19
N VAL A 176 15.85 -2.27 8.83
CA VAL A 176 15.88 -3.51 9.62
C VAL A 176 17.06 -4.36 9.16
N ILE A 177 17.77 -4.96 10.11
CA ILE A 177 18.84 -5.94 9.83
C ILE A 177 18.18 -7.32 9.71
N THR A 178 17.74 -7.67 8.51
CA THR A 178 16.87 -8.82 8.26
C THR A 178 17.50 -10.18 8.53
N ASP A 179 18.82 -10.30 8.39
CA ASP A 179 19.62 -11.48 8.69
C ASP A 179 19.79 -11.77 10.19
N GLN A 180 19.44 -10.79 11.04
CA GLN A 180 19.52 -10.89 12.50
C GLN A 180 18.12 -10.92 13.16
N VAL A 181 17.04 -10.96 12.40
CA VAL A 181 15.70 -11.15 12.95
C VAL A 181 15.56 -12.55 13.50
N THR A 182 15.25 -12.67 14.80
CA THR A 182 15.07 -13.98 15.46
C THR A 182 13.62 -14.43 15.41
N ILE A 183 13.41 -15.71 15.15
CA ILE A 183 12.10 -16.36 15.25
C ILE A 183 11.83 -16.70 16.73
N PRO A 184 10.60 -16.56 17.23
CA PRO A 184 10.22 -16.99 18.58
C PRO A 184 10.51 -18.48 18.79
N THR A 185 11.18 -18.84 19.87
CA THR A 185 11.54 -20.24 20.16
C THR A 185 10.44 -21.01 20.88
N MET A 186 9.48 -20.31 21.51
CA MET A 186 8.35 -20.89 22.24
C MET A 186 8.76 -21.94 23.30
N ASP A 187 9.95 -21.80 23.86
CA ASP A 187 10.56 -22.77 24.82
C ASP A 187 10.20 -22.53 26.28
N GLY A 188 9.28 -21.59 26.55
CA GLY A 188 8.84 -21.23 27.89
C GLY A 188 9.75 -20.26 28.66
N THR A 189 10.88 -19.84 28.08
CA THR A 189 11.74 -18.82 28.70
C THR A 189 11.14 -17.41 28.54
N ARG A 190 11.52 -16.48 29.42
CA ARG A 190 11.01 -15.11 29.37
C ARG A 190 11.40 -14.46 28.04
N GLY A 191 10.40 -14.04 27.25
CA GLY A 191 10.59 -13.42 25.93
C GLY A 191 10.70 -14.40 24.76
N CYS A 192 10.54 -15.71 24.96
CA CYS A 192 10.61 -16.72 23.89
C CYS A 192 9.52 -16.56 22.80
N ALA A 193 8.41 -15.89 23.12
CA ALA A 193 7.32 -15.62 22.18
C ALA A 193 7.49 -14.32 21.38
N LEU A 194 8.61 -13.61 21.53
CA LEU A 194 8.84 -12.32 20.90
C LEU A 194 9.86 -12.43 19.76
N TYR A 195 9.56 -11.72 18.67
CA TYR A 195 10.54 -11.46 17.61
C TYR A 195 11.52 -10.38 18.08
N LYS A 196 12.81 -10.60 17.90
CA LYS A 196 13.82 -9.55 18.04
C LYS A 196 14.12 -9.01 16.66
N ILE A 197 13.81 -7.74 16.44
CA ILE A 197 13.99 -7.06 15.16
C ILE A 197 15.05 -5.98 15.34
N PRO A 198 16.30 -6.23 14.99
CA PRO A 198 17.37 -5.24 15.10
C PRO A 198 17.26 -4.19 13.99
N PHE A 199 17.48 -2.93 14.35
CA PHE A 199 17.47 -1.79 13.44
C PHE A 199 18.87 -1.23 13.23
N ARG A 200 19.16 -0.83 12.00
CA ARG A 200 20.35 -0.03 11.69
C ARG A 200 20.04 1.43 11.99
N LEU A 201 20.86 2.06 12.80
CA LEU A 201 20.73 3.47 13.17
C LEU A 201 21.71 4.33 12.40
N SER A 202 21.39 5.62 12.20
CA SER A 202 22.26 6.58 11.52
C SER A 202 23.57 6.86 12.24
N ARG A 203 23.58 6.67 13.56
CA ARG A 203 24.77 6.76 14.41
C ARG A 203 24.63 5.90 15.67
N LYS A 204 25.72 5.67 16.38
CA LYS A 204 25.68 4.97 17.68
C LYS A 204 24.95 5.84 18.71
N PRO A 205 23.95 5.29 19.43
CA PRO A 205 23.29 6.00 20.52
C PRO A 205 24.25 6.30 21.68
N SER A 206 24.00 7.39 22.39
CA SER A 206 24.71 7.67 23.64
C SER A 206 24.29 6.70 24.75
N SER A 207 25.14 6.55 25.79
CA SER A 207 24.83 5.66 26.91
C SER A 207 23.50 6.05 27.59
N SER A 208 23.26 7.34 27.78
CA SER A 208 22.00 7.85 28.36
C SER A 208 20.78 7.55 27.49
N TRP A 209 20.91 7.58 26.16
CA TRP A 209 19.84 7.19 25.24
C TRP A 209 19.55 5.69 25.33
N SER A 210 20.58 4.88 25.44
CA SER A 210 20.44 3.41 25.57
C SER A 210 19.81 3.01 26.91
N GLU A 211 20.16 3.69 28.01
CA GLU A 211 19.61 3.42 29.34
C GLU A 211 18.11 3.73 29.42
N PHE A 212 17.64 4.76 28.71
CA PHE A 212 16.21 5.10 28.66
C PHE A 212 15.35 3.94 28.13
N PHE A 213 15.85 3.19 27.15
CA PHE A 213 15.13 2.05 26.55
C PHE A 213 15.30 0.72 27.32
N LEU A 214 16.26 0.63 28.24
CA LEU A 214 16.46 -0.57 29.05
C LEU A 214 15.65 -0.57 30.35
N GLN A 215 15.09 0.58 30.74
CA GLN A 215 14.30 0.75 31.96
C GLN A 215 12.78 0.67 31.72
N SER A 216 12.33 0.48 30.48
CA SER A 216 10.94 0.30 30.08
C SER A 216 10.69 -1.17 29.79
#